data_37e8920bfa53088ff77b7adef11cd1b8
#
_entry.id   37e8920bfa53088ff77b7adef11cd1b8
#
_cell.length_a   1.000
_cell.length_b   1.000
_cell.length_c   1.000
_cell.angle_alpha   90.00
_cell.angle_beta   90.00
_cell.angle_gamma   90.00
#
_symmetry.space_group_name_H-M   'P 1'
#
loop_
_entity.id
_entity.type
_entity.pdbx_description
1 polymer ?
#
loop_
_entity_poly.entity_id
_entity_poly.type
_entity_poly.pdbx_seq_one_letter_code
_entity_poly.pdbx_strand_id
1 'polypeptide(L)'
;MVQERIPAVEVDTAILGTPLTFRSGRQAKNRFLKASLTEKISTWDPEDLSKRGIPTQELINLYDKWGKGGFGVILTGNVLVEPRNLESAGNAIICRENDSPQLREAFAKVAKFGKQDGSLILAQLSHAGRQTPASVNEHPYSCSDVPLVSRYFRTGDPIPLALDQIKTEVIDRFVYAAKVAYETGEVN
;
A
#
# COMPACT_ATOMS: atom_id res chain seq x y z
N MET A 1 -11.70 -20.18 33.43
CA MET A 1 -12.58 -19.04 33.79
C MET A 1 -13.29 -18.61 32.53
N VAL A 2 -14.62 -18.67 32.48
CA VAL A 2 -15.40 -18.11 31.38
C VAL A 2 -15.37 -16.61 31.57
N GLN A 3 -14.78 -15.88 30.63
CA GLN A 3 -14.77 -14.42 30.68
C GLN A 3 -16.20 -13.93 30.47
N GLU A 4 -16.78 -13.29 31.49
CA GLU A 4 -18.13 -12.76 31.42
C GLU A 4 -18.19 -11.66 30.33
N ARG A 5 -19.13 -11.79 29.42
CA ARG A 5 -19.27 -10.85 28.30
C ARG A 5 -19.82 -9.53 28.85
N ILE A 6 -19.13 -8.44 28.56
CA ILE A 6 -19.62 -7.11 28.93
C ILE A 6 -20.99 -6.90 28.26
N PRO A 7 -22.04 -6.53 29.02
CA PRO A 7 -23.38 -6.28 28.46
C PRO A 7 -23.31 -5.21 27.36
N ALA A 8 -24.05 -5.42 26.27
CA ALA A 8 -24.19 -4.40 25.25
C ALA A 8 -24.93 -3.19 25.81
N VAL A 9 -24.39 -2.00 25.57
CA VAL A 9 -25.05 -0.74 25.89
C VAL A 9 -25.71 -0.24 24.61
N GLU A 10 -26.96 0.22 24.71
CA GLU A 10 -27.66 0.84 23.60
C GLU A 10 -27.00 2.19 23.29
N VAL A 11 -26.51 2.35 22.05
CA VAL A 11 -25.83 3.57 21.58
C VAL A 11 -26.39 3.98 20.22
N ASP A 12 -26.49 5.29 19.99
CA ASP A 12 -26.82 5.82 18.67
C ASP A 12 -25.62 5.65 17.72
N THR A 13 -25.76 4.78 16.74
CA THR A 13 -24.74 4.51 15.71
C THR A 13 -24.92 5.34 14.44
N ALA A 14 -25.93 6.19 14.34
CA ALA A 14 -26.26 6.94 13.14
C ALA A 14 -25.08 7.81 12.64
N ILE A 15 -24.24 8.31 13.56
CA ILE A 15 -23.05 9.09 13.23
C ILE A 15 -22.08 8.33 12.28
N LEU A 16 -22.00 7.03 12.38
CA LEU A 16 -21.11 6.21 11.53
C LEU A 16 -21.53 6.24 10.05
N GLY A 17 -22.82 6.40 9.79
CA GLY A 17 -23.38 6.55 8.45
C GLY A 17 -23.31 7.98 7.88
N THR A 18 -22.91 8.98 8.68
CA THR A 18 -22.88 10.37 8.20
C THR A 18 -21.66 10.64 7.32
N PRO A 19 -21.79 11.46 6.27
CA PRO A 19 -20.66 11.86 5.44
C PRO A 19 -19.58 12.60 6.25
N LEU A 20 -18.32 12.44 5.80
CA LEU A 20 -17.17 13.17 6.35
C LEU A 20 -16.56 14.04 5.26
N THR A 21 -16.61 15.37 5.45
CA THR A 21 -15.98 16.32 4.53
C THR A 21 -14.55 16.65 4.99
N PHE A 22 -13.58 16.45 4.11
CA PHE A 22 -12.19 16.80 4.33
C PHE A 22 -11.93 18.29 4.02
N ARG A 23 -10.82 18.83 4.52
CA ARG A 23 -10.42 20.23 4.24
C ARG A 23 -10.24 20.54 2.76
N SER A 24 -9.94 19.54 1.93
CA SER A 24 -9.85 19.65 0.47
C SER A 24 -11.21 19.83 -0.23
N GLY A 25 -12.32 19.78 0.50
CA GLY A 25 -13.68 19.75 -0.04
C GLY A 25 -14.17 18.39 -0.49
N ARG A 26 -13.32 17.37 -0.51
CA ARG A 26 -13.72 15.99 -0.80
C ARG A 26 -14.55 15.42 0.33
N GLN A 27 -15.43 14.47 -0.01
CA GLN A 27 -16.36 13.89 0.95
C GLN A 27 -16.31 12.36 0.88
N ALA A 28 -16.10 11.72 2.04
CA ALA A 28 -16.39 10.31 2.22
C ALA A 28 -17.87 10.14 2.54
N LYS A 29 -18.55 9.17 1.93
CA LYS A 29 -20.00 8.94 2.08
C LYS A 29 -20.40 8.49 3.48
N ASN A 30 -19.49 7.97 4.27
CA ASN A 30 -19.66 7.55 5.66
C ASN A 30 -18.30 7.56 6.39
N ARG A 31 -18.28 7.16 7.66
CA ARG A 31 -17.09 7.18 8.52
C ARG A 31 -16.36 5.84 8.62
N PHE A 32 -16.62 4.90 7.71
CA PHE A 32 -15.91 3.64 7.66
C PHE A 32 -14.70 3.72 6.73
N LEU A 33 -13.53 3.41 7.28
CA LEU A 33 -12.27 3.27 6.56
C LEU A 33 -11.89 1.79 6.49
N LYS A 34 -11.71 1.24 5.27
CA LYS A 34 -10.96 0.00 5.07
C LYS A 34 -9.49 0.33 5.26
N ALA A 35 -8.91 -0.10 6.38
CA ALA A 35 -7.51 0.13 6.69
C ALA A 35 -6.58 -0.63 5.74
N SER A 36 -5.30 -0.19 5.68
CA SER A 36 -4.28 -0.86 4.91
C SER A 36 -4.05 -2.30 5.41
N LEU A 37 -3.94 -3.23 4.48
CA LEU A 37 -3.57 -4.63 4.69
C LEU A 37 -2.62 -5.02 3.57
N THR A 38 -1.51 -5.65 3.88
CA THR A 38 -0.57 -6.13 2.86
C THR A 38 -1.12 -7.37 2.18
N GLU A 39 -1.49 -7.26 0.91
CA GLU A 39 -2.16 -8.33 0.15
C GLU A 39 -1.19 -9.42 -0.35
N LYS A 40 0.03 -9.05 -0.73
CA LYS A 40 1.10 -9.95 -1.23
C LYS A 40 0.72 -10.81 -2.45
N ILE A 41 -0.14 -10.28 -3.31
CA ILE A 41 -0.66 -10.97 -4.51
C ILE A 41 -0.44 -10.18 -5.80
N SER A 42 0.54 -9.26 -5.82
CA SER A 42 1.07 -8.69 -7.06
C SER A 42 2.14 -9.60 -7.65
N THR A 43 2.55 -9.34 -8.89
CA THR A 43 3.58 -10.13 -9.57
C THR A 43 4.92 -10.07 -8.83
N TRP A 44 5.68 -11.14 -8.94
CA TRP A 44 7.03 -11.24 -8.39
C TRP A 44 7.97 -11.99 -9.33
N ASP A 45 9.17 -11.45 -9.50
CA ASP A 45 10.28 -12.11 -10.17
C ASP A 45 11.56 -11.87 -9.35
N PRO A 46 12.36 -12.90 -9.02
CA PRO A 46 13.55 -12.74 -8.18
C PRO A 46 14.66 -11.96 -8.87
N GLU A 47 14.72 -11.95 -10.21
CA GLU A 47 15.82 -11.38 -10.99
C GLU A 47 15.41 -10.13 -11.77
N ASP A 48 14.21 -10.13 -12.37
CA ASP A 48 13.74 -9.06 -13.23
C ASP A 48 12.86 -8.05 -12.46
N LEU A 49 13.45 -6.89 -12.13
CA LEU A 49 12.75 -5.83 -11.40
C LEU A 49 11.54 -5.28 -12.15
N SER A 50 11.57 -5.31 -13.49
CA SER A 50 10.48 -4.79 -14.32
C SER A 50 9.19 -5.62 -14.21
N LYS A 51 9.31 -6.86 -13.74
CA LYS A 51 8.19 -7.80 -13.56
C LYS A 51 7.63 -7.82 -12.14
N ARG A 52 8.21 -7.03 -11.22
CA ARG A 52 7.77 -6.98 -9.83
C ARG A 52 6.63 -6.00 -9.64
N GLY A 53 5.67 -6.36 -8.80
CA GLY A 53 4.69 -5.45 -8.22
C GLY A 53 3.55 -5.03 -9.12
N ILE A 54 3.35 -5.67 -10.27
CA ILE A 54 2.19 -5.41 -11.13
C ILE A 54 0.95 -6.03 -10.48
N PRO A 55 -0.14 -5.25 -10.25
CA PRO A 55 -1.38 -5.81 -9.73
C PRO A 55 -1.90 -6.97 -10.58
N THR A 56 -2.11 -8.13 -9.96
CA THR A 56 -2.70 -9.29 -10.62
C THR A 56 -4.22 -9.18 -10.72
N GLN A 57 -4.85 -10.10 -11.46
CA GLN A 57 -6.30 -10.15 -11.53
C GLN A 57 -6.92 -10.47 -10.16
N GLU A 58 -6.24 -11.26 -9.32
CA GLU A 58 -6.66 -11.58 -7.96
C GLU A 58 -6.70 -10.31 -7.08
N LEU A 59 -5.68 -9.45 -7.20
CA LEU A 59 -5.67 -8.17 -6.49
C LEU A 59 -6.82 -7.27 -6.96
N ILE A 60 -7.04 -7.17 -8.27
CA ILE A 60 -8.14 -6.40 -8.84
C ILE A 60 -9.50 -6.94 -8.34
N ASN A 61 -9.68 -8.26 -8.31
CA ASN A 61 -10.90 -8.89 -7.80
C ASN A 61 -11.13 -8.60 -6.31
N LEU A 62 -10.05 -8.53 -5.52
CA LEU A 62 -10.12 -8.20 -4.11
C LEU A 62 -10.62 -6.75 -3.91
N TYR A 63 -10.10 -5.79 -4.69
CA TYR A 63 -10.56 -4.40 -4.66
C TYR A 63 -11.99 -4.25 -5.21
N ASP A 64 -12.41 -5.08 -6.16
CA ASP A 64 -13.81 -5.14 -6.58
C ASP A 64 -14.74 -5.52 -5.42
N LYS A 65 -14.35 -6.48 -4.58
CA LYS A 65 -15.14 -6.86 -3.39
C LYS A 65 -15.15 -5.74 -2.34
N TRP A 66 -14.00 -5.14 -2.05
CA TRP A 66 -13.94 -4.03 -1.11
C TRP A 66 -14.68 -2.79 -1.60
N GLY A 67 -14.58 -2.49 -2.91
CA GLY A 67 -15.30 -1.38 -3.53
C GLY A 67 -16.82 -1.49 -3.41
N LYS A 68 -17.35 -2.73 -3.33
CA LYS A 68 -18.77 -3.02 -3.08
C LYS A 68 -19.12 -3.12 -1.59
N GLY A 69 -18.12 -3.02 -0.71
CA GLY A 69 -18.29 -3.22 0.74
C GLY A 69 -18.88 -2.03 1.50
N GLY A 70 -19.27 -0.97 0.82
CA GLY A 70 -19.93 0.17 1.45
C GLY A 70 -19.01 1.15 2.22
N PHE A 71 -17.68 1.03 2.14
CA PHE A 71 -16.74 1.90 2.82
C PHE A 71 -16.80 3.35 2.32
N GLY A 72 -16.60 4.33 3.21
CA GLY A 72 -16.40 5.72 2.84
C GLY A 72 -15.01 5.97 2.25
N VAL A 73 -14.00 5.30 2.80
CA VAL A 73 -12.60 5.37 2.33
C VAL A 73 -12.01 3.97 2.25
N ILE A 74 -11.24 3.70 1.20
CA ILE A 74 -10.42 2.50 1.06
C ILE A 74 -8.97 2.92 0.97
N LEU A 75 -8.14 2.47 1.93
CA LEU A 75 -6.69 2.61 1.89
C LEU A 75 -6.10 1.32 1.33
N THR A 76 -5.25 1.42 0.31
CA THR A 76 -4.59 0.24 -0.27
C THR A 76 -3.65 -0.44 0.73
N GLY A 77 -3.22 -1.65 0.44
CA GLY A 77 -2.01 -2.20 1.03
C GLY A 77 -0.80 -1.34 0.68
N ASN A 78 0.36 -1.67 1.24
CA ASN A 78 1.59 -0.93 0.94
C ASN A 78 1.92 -1.04 -0.56
N VAL A 79 1.98 0.11 -1.21
CA VAL A 79 2.50 0.27 -2.57
C VAL A 79 3.94 0.74 -2.44
N LEU A 80 4.90 -0.14 -2.74
CA LEU A 80 6.31 0.15 -2.56
C LEU A 80 6.82 1.07 -3.68
N VAL A 81 7.74 1.96 -3.33
CA VAL A 81 8.29 2.94 -4.28
C VAL A 81 9.66 2.52 -4.83
N GLU A 82 10.19 1.40 -4.33
CA GLU A 82 11.50 0.86 -4.68
C GLU A 82 11.43 -0.66 -4.78
N PRO A 83 11.87 -1.29 -5.91
CA PRO A 83 11.59 -2.70 -6.19
C PRO A 83 12.49 -3.70 -5.45
N ARG A 84 13.56 -3.24 -4.77
CA ARG A 84 14.49 -4.08 -4.01
C ARG A 84 14.25 -4.06 -2.50
N ASN A 85 13.61 -2.99 -1.99
CA ASN A 85 13.38 -2.81 -0.56
C ASN A 85 11.90 -3.01 -0.23
N LEU A 86 11.44 -4.26 -0.36
CA LEU A 86 10.05 -4.64 -0.16
C LEU A 86 9.82 -5.20 1.25
N GLU A 87 8.62 -5.03 1.77
CA GLU A 87 8.18 -5.72 2.99
C GLU A 87 8.00 -7.22 2.73
N SER A 88 7.63 -7.59 1.50
CA SER A 88 7.48 -8.99 1.08
C SER A 88 7.51 -9.12 -0.44
N ALA A 89 7.94 -10.27 -0.94
CA ALA A 89 7.63 -10.69 -2.30
C ALA A 89 6.12 -10.61 -2.54
N GLY A 90 5.69 -10.13 -3.71
CA GLY A 90 4.28 -9.94 -4.05
C GLY A 90 3.65 -8.63 -3.56
N ASN A 91 4.41 -7.72 -2.95
CA ASN A 91 3.93 -6.35 -2.76
C ASN A 91 3.61 -5.67 -4.10
N ALA A 92 2.61 -4.80 -4.11
CA ALA A 92 2.40 -3.87 -5.23
C ALA A 92 3.52 -2.82 -5.24
N ILE A 93 3.97 -2.40 -6.44
CA ILE A 93 5.11 -1.49 -6.59
C ILE A 93 4.81 -0.48 -7.68
N ILE A 94 5.10 0.78 -7.43
CA ILE A 94 5.14 1.84 -8.43
C ILE A 94 6.54 2.46 -8.42
N CYS A 95 7.34 2.14 -9.42
CA CYS A 95 8.69 2.69 -9.58
C CYS A 95 9.02 2.86 -11.07
N ARG A 96 10.18 3.46 -11.37
CA ARG A 96 10.61 3.67 -12.76
C ARG A 96 10.96 2.37 -13.46
N GLU A 97 11.50 1.41 -12.71
CA GLU A 97 12.00 0.14 -13.20
C GLU A 97 10.88 -0.78 -13.71
N ASN A 98 9.67 -0.67 -13.16
CA ASN A 98 8.51 -1.47 -13.58
C ASN A 98 7.42 -0.66 -14.30
N ASP A 99 7.64 0.64 -14.56
CA ASP A 99 6.65 1.46 -15.25
C ASP A 99 6.40 0.96 -16.69
N SER A 100 5.17 0.60 -16.93
CA SER A 100 4.72 0.06 -18.21
C SER A 100 3.24 0.35 -18.42
N PRO A 101 2.75 0.32 -19.68
CA PRO A 101 1.32 0.42 -19.95
C PRO A 101 0.49 -0.63 -19.19
N GLN A 102 1.03 -1.85 -19.05
CA GLN A 102 0.39 -2.93 -18.30
C GLN A 102 0.24 -2.59 -16.80
N LEU A 103 1.30 -2.07 -16.17
CA LEU A 103 1.27 -1.66 -14.77
C LEU A 103 0.23 -0.55 -14.54
N ARG A 104 0.27 0.49 -15.38
CA ARG A 104 -0.66 1.62 -15.28
C ARG A 104 -2.11 1.21 -15.48
N GLU A 105 -2.38 0.33 -16.45
CA GLU A 105 -3.72 -0.22 -16.66
C GLU A 105 -4.20 -1.05 -15.46
N ALA A 106 -3.31 -1.85 -14.85
CA ALA A 106 -3.63 -2.67 -13.70
C ALA A 106 -3.98 -1.81 -12.47
N PHE A 107 -3.19 -0.78 -12.16
CA PHE A 107 -3.50 0.17 -11.09
C PHE A 107 -4.78 0.97 -11.38
N ALA A 108 -5.00 1.39 -12.61
CA ALA A 108 -6.24 2.06 -12.99
C ALA A 108 -7.48 1.16 -12.76
N LYS A 109 -7.35 -0.16 -12.98
CA LYS A 109 -8.41 -1.12 -12.65
C LYS A 109 -8.62 -1.24 -11.14
N VAL A 110 -7.55 -1.33 -10.34
CA VAL A 110 -7.63 -1.32 -8.88
C VAL A 110 -8.37 -0.08 -8.39
N ALA A 111 -7.99 1.10 -8.87
CA ALA A 111 -8.63 2.36 -8.52
C ALA A 111 -10.11 2.40 -8.95
N LYS A 112 -10.42 2.00 -10.18
CA LYS A 112 -11.78 1.96 -10.71
C LYS A 112 -12.69 1.07 -9.87
N PHE A 113 -12.25 -0.14 -9.58
CA PHE A 113 -13.06 -1.10 -8.84
C PHE A 113 -13.17 -0.72 -7.36
N GLY A 114 -12.12 -0.16 -6.76
CA GLY A 114 -12.18 0.36 -5.39
C GLY A 114 -13.17 1.51 -5.20
N LYS A 115 -13.46 2.28 -6.26
CA LYS A 115 -14.38 3.45 -6.24
C LYS A 115 -15.82 3.15 -6.63
N GLN A 116 -16.13 1.96 -7.11
CA GLN A 116 -17.39 1.69 -7.82
C GLN A 116 -18.68 1.94 -7.01
N ASP A 117 -18.58 1.98 -5.68
CA ASP A 117 -19.69 2.32 -4.76
C ASP A 117 -19.46 3.69 -4.08
N GLY A 118 -18.73 4.59 -4.74
CA GLY A 118 -18.51 5.97 -4.26
C GLY A 118 -17.51 6.09 -3.10
N SER A 119 -16.69 5.08 -2.84
CA SER A 119 -15.59 5.17 -1.88
C SER A 119 -14.47 6.09 -2.41
N LEU A 120 -13.83 6.84 -1.53
CA LEU A 120 -12.52 7.42 -1.84
C LEU A 120 -11.46 6.32 -1.77
N ILE A 121 -10.55 6.25 -2.74
CA ILE A 121 -9.40 5.34 -2.68
C ILE A 121 -8.11 6.12 -2.49
N LEU A 122 -7.23 5.63 -1.62
CA LEU A 122 -5.94 6.23 -1.28
C LEU A 122 -4.85 5.17 -1.37
N ALA A 123 -3.76 5.47 -2.08
CA ALA A 123 -2.58 4.63 -2.10
C ALA A 123 -1.73 4.83 -0.84
N GLN A 124 -1.35 3.76 -0.15
CA GLN A 124 -0.37 3.81 0.92
C GLN A 124 1.04 3.63 0.33
N LEU A 125 1.69 4.71 -0.07
CA LEU A 125 3.06 4.66 -0.55
C LEU A 125 4.02 4.31 0.58
N SER A 126 4.95 3.39 0.33
CA SER A 126 5.80 2.80 1.36
C SER A 126 7.19 2.46 0.84
N HIS A 127 8.13 2.36 1.79
CA HIS A 127 9.47 1.83 1.59
C HIS A 127 9.83 0.97 2.81
N ALA A 128 10.23 -0.27 2.60
CA ALA A 128 10.39 -1.21 3.71
C ALA A 128 11.63 -0.95 4.58
N GLY A 129 12.66 -0.30 4.03
CA GLY A 129 13.87 -0.02 4.78
C GLY A 129 14.48 -1.30 5.38
N ARG A 130 14.91 -1.24 6.64
CA ARG A 130 15.46 -2.39 7.37
C ARG A 130 14.48 -3.52 7.67
N GLN A 131 13.18 -3.35 7.35
CA GLN A 131 12.20 -4.44 7.46
C GLN A 131 12.23 -5.39 6.28
N THR A 132 13.00 -5.09 5.23
CA THR A 132 13.13 -5.95 4.07
C THR A 132 13.69 -7.31 4.45
N PRO A 133 12.99 -8.43 4.12
CA PRO A 133 13.50 -9.77 4.35
C PRO A 133 14.79 -10.02 3.55
N ALA A 134 15.73 -10.76 4.13
CA ALA A 134 16.96 -11.14 3.44
C ALA A 134 16.72 -11.95 2.15
N SER A 135 15.59 -12.68 2.09
CA SER A 135 15.16 -13.39 0.87
C SER A 135 14.74 -12.48 -0.29
N VAL A 136 14.47 -11.20 -0.01
CA VAL A 136 14.17 -10.17 -1.01
C VAL A 136 15.42 -9.36 -1.34
N ASN A 137 16.14 -8.91 -0.30
CA ASN A 137 17.39 -8.17 -0.41
C ASN A 137 18.23 -8.38 0.84
N GLU A 138 19.47 -8.88 0.66
CA GLU A 138 20.41 -9.08 1.77
C GLU A 138 20.94 -7.75 2.33
N HIS A 139 20.93 -6.68 1.52
CA HIS A 139 21.48 -5.37 1.88
C HIS A 139 20.50 -4.22 1.55
N PRO A 140 19.36 -4.12 2.28
CA PRO A 140 18.36 -3.08 2.00
C PRO A 140 18.84 -1.69 2.43
N TYR A 141 18.40 -0.67 1.72
CA TYR A 141 18.66 0.72 2.12
C TYR A 141 17.91 1.09 3.39
N SER A 142 18.56 1.84 4.26
CA SER A 142 18.00 2.32 5.52
C SER A 142 18.60 3.68 5.92
N CYS A 143 18.09 4.26 7.01
CA CYS A 143 18.63 5.46 7.62
C CYS A 143 19.86 5.17 8.51
N SER A 144 20.09 3.90 8.88
CA SER A 144 21.21 3.45 9.69
C SER A 144 21.55 2.00 9.38
N ASP A 145 22.71 1.56 9.84
CA ASP A 145 23.20 0.18 9.74
C ASP A 145 22.68 -0.75 10.87
N VAL A 146 21.68 -0.29 11.62
CA VAL A 146 21.11 -1.07 12.73
C VAL A 146 20.09 -2.09 12.19
N PRO A 147 20.39 -3.40 12.20
CA PRO A 147 19.49 -4.44 11.71
C PRO A 147 18.24 -4.57 12.58
N LEU A 148 17.15 -5.03 11.99
CA LEU A 148 15.94 -5.38 12.70
C LEU A 148 16.02 -6.84 13.16
N VAL A 149 15.89 -7.08 14.47
CA VAL A 149 15.77 -8.43 15.01
C VAL A 149 14.29 -8.84 14.96
N SER A 150 13.96 -9.79 14.09
CA SER A 150 12.61 -10.35 13.98
C SER A 150 12.60 -11.82 14.43
N ARG A 151 11.51 -12.23 15.12
CA ARG A 151 11.29 -13.64 15.49
C ARG A 151 10.69 -14.44 14.33
N TYR A 152 10.18 -13.80 13.29
CA TYR A 152 9.38 -14.44 12.25
C TYR A 152 10.17 -14.71 10.97
N PHE A 153 11.18 -13.87 10.68
CA PHE A 153 12.00 -14.00 9.47
C PHE A 153 13.35 -13.28 9.68
N ARG A 154 14.35 -13.68 8.89
CA ARG A 154 15.63 -12.97 8.82
C ARG A 154 15.45 -11.72 7.96
N THR A 155 15.79 -10.55 8.49
CA THR A 155 15.93 -9.30 7.72
C THR A 155 17.31 -9.23 7.06
N GLY A 156 17.42 -8.42 6.00
CA GLY A 156 18.71 -8.07 5.43
C GLY A 156 19.54 -7.18 6.37
N ASP A 157 20.85 -7.14 6.15
CA ASP A 157 21.77 -6.26 6.84
C ASP A 157 21.71 -4.87 6.21
N PRO A 158 21.16 -3.85 6.87
CA PRO A 158 20.84 -2.58 6.24
C PRO A 158 22.07 -1.75 5.92
N ILE A 159 22.04 -1.08 4.76
CA ILE A 159 23.06 -0.11 4.33
C ILE A 159 22.51 1.31 4.53
N PRO A 160 23.17 2.15 5.33
CA PRO A 160 22.74 3.54 5.49
C PRO A 160 22.98 4.33 4.20
N LEU A 161 21.97 5.11 3.78
CA LEU A 161 22.09 6.02 2.65
C LEU A 161 22.90 7.27 3.04
N ALA A 162 23.79 7.70 2.15
CA ALA A 162 24.42 9.02 2.23
C ALA A 162 23.38 10.12 1.92
N LEU A 163 23.65 11.35 2.37
CA LEU A 163 22.69 12.46 2.25
C LEU A 163 22.29 12.78 0.79
N ASP A 164 23.23 12.69 -0.13
CA ASP A 164 22.99 12.87 -1.56
C ASP A 164 22.12 11.75 -2.16
N GLN A 165 22.29 10.51 -1.68
CA GLN A 165 21.48 9.36 -2.10
C GLN A 165 20.03 9.44 -1.59
N ILE A 166 19.76 10.07 -0.44
CA ILE A 166 18.39 10.22 0.09
C ILE A 166 17.48 10.90 -0.93
N LYS A 167 17.99 11.88 -1.68
CA LYS A 167 17.20 12.55 -2.70
C LYS A 167 16.75 11.57 -3.79
N THR A 168 17.66 10.80 -4.36
CA THR A 168 17.39 9.93 -5.53
C THR A 168 16.72 8.62 -5.15
N GLU A 169 17.17 8.00 -4.06
CA GLU A 169 16.71 6.66 -3.66
C GLU A 169 15.46 6.70 -2.77
N VAL A 170 15.09 7.88 -2.24
CA VAL A 170 13.89 8.00 -1.41
C VAL A 170 12.96 9.08 -1.96
N ILE A 171 13.35 10.37 -1.89
CA ILE A 171 12.44 11.47 -2.18
C ILE A 171 11.90 11.40 -3.61
N ASP A 172 12.77 11.30 -4.61
CA ASP A 172 12.39 11.27 -6.02
C ASP A 172 11.55 10.02 -6.36
N ARG A 173 11.74 8.90 -5.65
CA ARG A 173 10.92 7.68 -5.79
C ARG A 173 9.51 7.88 -5.26
N PHE A 174 9.35 8.46 -4.06
CA PHE A 174 8.02 8.79 -3.53
C PHE A 174 7.28 9.80 -4.41
N VAL A 175 7.97 10.85 -4.90
CA VAL A 175 7.38 11.83 -5.83
C VAL A 175 6.92 11.16 -7.11
N TYR A 176 7.75 10.28 -7.67
CA TYR A 176 7.40 9.54 -8.87
C TYR A 176 6.17 8.64 -8.66
N ALA A 177 6.18 7.84 -7.60
CA ALA A 177 5.08 6.93 -7.28
C ALA A 177 3.77 7.70 -7.02
N ALA A 178 3.83 8.82 -6.30
CA ALA A 178 2.66 9.67 -6.06
C ALA A 178 2.07 10.23 -7.37
N LYS A 179 2.93 10.63 -8.33
CA LYS A 179 2.49 11.09 -9.65
C LYS A 179 1.78 9.97 -10.42
N VAL A 180 2.36 8.78 -10.48
CA VAL A 180 1.75 7.64 -11.18
C VAL A 180 0.44 7.21 -10.51
N ALA A 181 0.40 7.13 -9.17
CA ALA A 181 -0.83 6.83 -8.44
C ALA A 181 -1.94 7.85 -8.71
N TYR A 182 -1.60 9.14 -8.81
CA TYR A 182 -2.56 10.17 -9.21
C TYR A 182 -3.06 9.97 -10.66
N GLU A 183 -2.15 9.73 -11.60
CA GLU A 183 -2.47 9.53 -13.03
C GLU A 183 -3.32 8.27 -13.26
N THR A 184 -3.14 7.22 -12.45
CA THR A 184 -3.94 5.98 -12.52
C THR A 184 -5.23 6.06 -11.69
N GLY A 185 -5.48 7.18 -11.00
CA GLY A 185 -6.72 7.43 -10.28
C GLY A 185 -6.77 6.84 -8.87
N GLU A 186 -5.65 6.43 -8.29
CA GLU A 186 -5.59 5.96 -6.88
C GLU A 186 -5.60 7.10 -5.85
N VAL A 187 -5.53 8.34 -6.31
CA VAL A 187 -5.69 9.53 -5.47
C VAL A 187 -6.87 10.33 -5.98
N ASN A 188 -7.87 10.45 -5.15
CA ASN A 188 -9.05 11.31 -5.42
C ASN A 188 -8.75 12.74 -5.00
#